data_a3c1d00d28afa6efe7cf05ea25472b90
#
_entry.id   a3c1d00d28afa6efe7cf05ea25472b90
#
_cell.length_a   1.000
_cell.length_b   1.000
_cell.length_c   1.000
_cell.angle_alpha   90.00
_cell.angle_beta   90.00
_cell.angle_gamma   90.00
#
_symmetry.space_group_name_H-M   'P 1'
#
loop_
_entity.id
_entity.type
_entity.pdbx_description
1 polymer ?
#
loop_
_entity_poly.entity_id
_entity_poly.type
_entity_poly.pdbx_seq_one_letter_code
_entity_poly.pdbx_strand_id
1 'polypeptide(L)'
;MAQLPNIKAKIMSREALQQQVQLWQAAGETVVFTNGCFDILHYGHVDYLHQASELGNRLVVGLNTDASVSRLKGPNRPLQNEVSRSLVMAALGCVDALCLFDEVTPLELITDLQPDVLVKGADYSVDQIVGAQEVLARGGKVVTITLSPGY
;
A
#
# COMPACT_ATOMS: atom_id res chain seq x y z
N MET A 1 1.44 -0.12 -23.87
CA MET A 1 2.19 0.97 -23.24
C MET A 1 1.29 1.73 -22.28
N ALA A 2 1.72 1.91 -21.04
CA ALA A 2 0.95 2.66 -20.07
C ALA A 2 0.94 4.15 -20.42
N GLN A 3 -0.24 4.76 -20.48
CA GLN A 3 -0.43 6.17 -20.72
C GLN A 3 -0.87 6.86 -19.44
N LEU A 4 -0.69 8.18 -19.36
CA LEU A 4 -1.04 8.94 -18.15
C LEU A 4 -2.47 8.69 -17.64
N PRO A 5 -3.52 8.64 -18.51
CA PRO A 5 -4.86 8.30 -18.04
C PRO A 5 -4.94 6.92 -17.38
N ASN A 6 -4.21 5.92 -17.90
CA ASN A 6 -4.19 4.58 -17.33
C ASN A 6 -3.46 4.56 -15.97
N ILE A 7 -2.40 5.36 -15.84
CA ILE A 7 -1.68 5.51 -14.57
C ILE A 7 -2.61 6.15 -13.54
N LYS A 8 -3.28 7.25 -13.88
CA LYS A 8 -4.19 7.94 -12.97
C LYS A 8 -5.37 7.07 -12.55
N ALA A 9 -5.81 6.14 -13.39
CA ALA A 9 -6.90 5.23 -13.06
C ALA A 9 -6.57 4.30 -11.88
N LYS A 10 -5.31 4.12 -11.55
CA LYS A 10 -4.88 3.34 -10.39
C LYS A 10 -5.14 4.07 -9.07
N ILE A 11 -5.31 5.39 -9.10
CA ILE A 11 -5.57 6.21 -7.91
C ILE A 11 -7.07 6.23 -7.70
N MET A 12 -7.54 5.55 -6.66
CA MET A 12 -8.97 5.29 -6.44
C MET A 12 -9.45 5.85 -5.11
N SER A 13 -10.75 6.14 -5.03
CA SER A 13 -11.40 6.35 -3.73
C SER A 13 -11.42 5.03 -2.97
N ARG A 14 -11.62 5.10 -1.65
CA ARG A 14 -11.72 3.89 -0.82
C ARG A 14 -12.84 2.98 -1.30
N GLU A 15 -14.00 3.56 -1.62
CA GLU A 15 -15.17 2.80 -2.08
C GLU A 15 -14.90 2.10 -3.41
N ALA A 16 -14.31 2.80 -4.35
CA ALA A 16 -13.97 2.22 -5.66
C ALA A 16 -12.92 1.11 -5.50
N LEU A 17 -11.93 1.33 -4.64
CA LEU A 17 -10.89 0.33 -4.41
C LEU A 17 -11.45 -0.91 -3.71
N GLN A 18 -12.36 -0.73 -2.76
CA GLN A 18 -13.03 -1.84 -2.08
C GLN A 18 -13.76 -2.72 -3.10
N GLN A 19 -14.50 -2.11 -4.02
CA GLN A 19 -15.19 -2.84 -5.09
C GLN A 19 -14.20 -3.55 -6.01
N GLN A 20 -13.11 -2.89 -6.37
CA GLN A 20 -12.10 -3.47 -7.24
C GLN A 20 -11.42 -4.69 -6.59
N VAL A 21 -11.10 -4.60 -5.31
CA VAL A 21 -10.52 -5.73 -4.58
C VAL A 21 -11.47 -6.91 -4.57
N GLN A 22 -12.76 -6.67 -4.33
CA GLN A 22 -13.78 -7.72 -4.35
C GLN A 22 -13.86 -8.38 -5.72
N LEU A 23 -13.80 -7.60 -6.80
CA LEU A 23 -13.82 -8.14 -8.16
C LEU A 23 -12.60 -9.02 -8.44
N TRP A 24 -11.40 -8.57 -8.06
CA TRP A 24 -10.19 -9.38 -8.23
C TRP A 24 -10.27 -10.69 -7.46
N GLN A 25 -10.72 -10.63 -6.20
CA GLN A 25 -10.84 -11.83 -5.36
C GLN A 25 -11.89 -12.79 -5.90
N ALA A 26 -13.00 -12.28 -6.41
CA ALA A 26 -14.03 -13.09 -7.04
C ALA A 26 -13.51 -13.81 -8.31
N ALA A 27 -12.53 -13.22 -8.99
CA ALA A 27 -11.87 -13.83 -10.13
C ALA A 27 -10.75 -14.81 -9.73
N GLY A 28 -10.57 -15.06 -8.43
CA GLY A 28 -9.54 -15.98 -7.92
C GLY A 28 -8.18 -15.35 -7.74
N GLU A 29 -8.07 -14.02 -7.84
CA GLU A 29 -6.78 -13.32 -7.68
C GLU A 29 -6.49 -13.05 -6.21
N THR A 30 -5.20 -13.16 -5.85
CA THR A 30 -4.70 -12.85 -4.51
C THR A 30 -4.31 -11.37 -4.45
N VAL A 31 -4.88 -10.64 -3.51
CA VAL A 31 -4.62 -9.20 -3.32
C VAL A 31 -3.66 -9.00 -2.17
N VAL A 32 -2.56 -8.30 -2.46
CA VAL A 32 -1.51 -7.94 -1.50
C VAL A 32 -1.68 -6.47 -1.13
N PHE A 33 -1.55 -6.15 0.15
CA PHE A 33 -1.65 -4.77 0.65
C PHE A 33 -0.39 -4.39 1.41
N THR A 34 0.07 -3.18 1.17
CA THR A 34 1.05 -2.50 2.00
C THR A 34 0.68 -1.03 2.12
N ASN A 35 1.28 -0.33 3.08
CA ASN A 35 1.00 1.10 3.27
C ASN A 35 2.27 1.85 3.62
N GLY A 36 2.25 3.16 3.44
CA GLY A 36 3.36 4.01 3.82
C GLY A 36 3.18 5.44 3.35
N CYS A 37 4.12 6.29 3.74
CA CYS A 37 4.16 7.69 3.33
C CYS A 37 4.77 7.86 1.94
N PHE A 38 5.81 7.11 1.65
CA PHE A 38 6.53 7.10 0.36
C PHE A 38 6.79 8.54 -0.13
N ASP A 39 7.42 9.35 0.74
CA ASP A 39 7.64 10.76 0.45
C ASP A 39 8.61 10.94 -0.71
N ILE A 40 9.79 10.33 -0.60
CA ILE A 40 10.79 10.33 -1.67
C ILE A 40 11.14 8.88 -1.98
N LEU A 41 10.77 8.43 -3.18
CA LEU A 41 11.05 7.07 -3.59
C LEU A 41 12.52 6.89 -3.96
N HIS A 42 13.08 5.76 -3.58
CA HIS A 42 14.43 5.35 -3.93
C HIS A 42 14.45 3.85 -4.22
N TYR A 43 15.63 3.34 -4.54
CA TYR A 43 15.83 1.92 -4.89
C TYR A 43 15.19 0.97 -3.88
N GLY A 44 15.40 1.23 -2.59
CA GLY A 44 14.87 0.35 -1.54
C GLY A 44 13.35 0.26 -1.54
N HIS A 45 12.66 1.36 -1.79
CA HIS A 45 11.19 1.37 -1.90
C HIS A 45 10.73 0.55 -3.11
N VAL A 46 11.37 0.73 -4.26
CA VAL A 46 10.98 0.01 -5.48
C VAL A 46 11.21 -1.49 -5.32
N ASP A 47 12.36 -1.87 -4.76
CA ASP A 47 12.68 -3.27 -4.49
C ASP A 47 11.67 -3.90 -3.52
N TYR A 48 11.34 -3.18 -2.43
CA TYR A 48 10.33 -3.62 -1.46
C TYR A 48 8.97 -3.85 -2.14
N LEU A 49 8.51 -2.86 -2.91
CA LEU A 49 7.21 -2.95 -3.58
C LEU A 49 7.19 -4.06 -4.62
N HIS A 50 8.27 -4.25 -5.34
CA HIS A 50 8.39 -5.34 -6.30
C HIS A 50 8.28 -6.70 -5.60
N GLN A 51 9.03 -6.90 -4.52
CA GLN A 51 8.94 -8.14 -3.75
C GLN A 51 7.54 -8.36 -3.19
N ALA A 52 6.88 -7.30 -2.70
CA ALA A 52 5.51 -7.41 -2.23
C ALA A 52 4.56 -7.85 -3.36
N SER A 53 4.74 -7.30 -4.56
CA SER A 53 3.90 -7.64 -5.71
C SER A 53 4.01 -9.11 -6.11
N GLU A 54 5.13 -9.74 -5.85
CA GLU A 54 5.35 -11.15 -6.18
C GLU A 54 4.61 -12.11 -5.24
N LEU A 55 4.05 -11.61 -4.14
CA LEU A 55 3.32 -12.42 -3.17
C LEU A 55 1.86 -12.67 -3.57
N GLY A 56 1.40 -12.08 -4.66
CA GLY A 56 0.05 -12.28 -5.16
C GLY A 56 -0.10 -11.78 -6.58
N ASN A 57 -1.35 -11.58 -7.00
CA ASN A 57 -1.68 -11.16 -8.36
C ASN A 57 -1.83 -9.65 -8.49
N ARG A 58 -2.22 -8.98 -7.41
CA ARG A 58 -2.47 -7.53 -7.39
C ARG A 58 -1.83 -6.92 -6.16
N LEU A 59 -1.10 -5.82 -6.34
CA LEU A 59 -0.54 -5.04 -5.24
C LEU A 59 -1.33 -3.74 -5.08
N VAL A 60 -1.85 -3.55 -3.88
CA VAL A 60 -2.60 -2.36 -3.47
C VAL A 60 -1.81 -1.60 -2.42
N VAL A 61 -1.71 -0.29 -2.56
CA VAL A 61 -0.97 0.56 -1.63
C VAL A 61 -1.92 1.54 -0.94
N GLY A 62 -1.86 1.58 0.38
CA GLY A 62 -2.46 2.66 1.18
C GLY A 62 -1.42 3.76 1.36
N LEU A 63 -1.75 4.99 0.95
CA LEU A 63 -0.82 6.10 0.98
C LEU A 63 -1.30 7.15 1.97
N ASN A 64 -0.45 7.51 2.92
CA ASN A 64 -0.80 8.53 3.92
C ASN A 64 -1.04 9.88 3.25
N THR A 65 -2.12 10.59 3.66
CA THR A 65 -2.36 11.96 3.24
C THR A 65 -1.26 12.90 3.71
N ASP A 66 -1.19 14.11 3.16
CA ASP A 66 -0.24 15.13 3.63
C ASP A 66 -0.43 15.40 5.13
N ALA A 67 -1.67 15.54 5.58
CA ALA A 67 -1.96 15.80 6.98
C ALA A 67 -1.49 14.64 7.87
N SER A 68 -1.71 13.40 7.44
CA SER A 68 -1.27 12.20 8.15
C SER A 68 0.26 12.15 8.25
N VAL A 69 0.96 12.43 7.16
CA VAL A 69 2.43 12.46 7.17
C VAL A 69 2.94 13.52 8.14
N SER A 70 2.34 14.71 8.14
CA SER A 70 2.74 15.79 9.06
C SER A 70 2.55 15.38 10.52
N ARG A 71 1.46 14.69 10.84
CA ARG A 71 1.22 14.19 12.20
C ARG A 71 2.26 13.16 12.62
N LEU A 72 2.72 12.32 11.69
CA LEU A 72 3.67 11.25 11.98
C LEU A 72 5.13 11.73 12.00
N LYS A 73 5.49 12.64 11.10
CA LYS A 73 6.89 12.99 10.83
C LYS A 73 7.23 14.44 11.15
N GLY A 74 6.25 15.26 11.51
CA GLY A 74 6.45 16.67 11.86
C GLY A 74 6.00 17.63 10.76
N PRO A 75 5.92 18.95 11.09
CA PRO A 75 5.30 19.95 10.22
C PRO A 75 6.05 20.23 8.93
N ASN A 76 7.33 19.82 8.84
CA ASN A 76 8.14 20.03 7.64
C ASN A 76 7.99 18.89 6.62
N ARG A 77 7.12 17.93 6.88
CA ARG A 77 6.86 16.78 6.00
C ARG A 77 5.38 16.74 5.63
N PRO A 78 5.02 16.23 4.46
CA PRO A 78 5.89 15.63 3.46
C PRO A 78 6.63 16.67 2.62
N LEU A 79 7.71 16.28 1.95
CA LEU A 79 8.40 17.11 0.97
C LEU A 79 7.63 17.10 -0.36
N GLN A 80 7.01 15.98 -0.70
CA GLN A 80 6.17 15.83 -1.88
C GLN A 80 4.72 15.75 -1.43
N ASN A 81 3.83 16.55 -2.06
CA ASN A 81 2.42 16.54 -1.71
C ASN A 81 1.75 15.23 -2.14
N GLU A 82 0.55 14.98 -1.61
CA GLU A 82 -0.15 13.71 -1.83
C GLU A 82 -0.55 13.49 -3.30
N VAL A 83 -0.79 14.55 -4.07
CA VAL A 83 -1.07 14.43 -5.50
C VAL A 83 0.17 13.91 -6.23
N SER A 84 1.33 14.50 -5.95
CA SER A 84 2.60 14.08 -6.53
C SER A 84 2.95 12.64 -6.10
N ARG A 85 2.86 12.34 -4.80
CA ARG A 85 3.18 11.02 -4.28
C ARG A 85 2.28 9.94 -4.87
N SER A 86 0.99 10.25 -5.01
CA SER A 86 0.03 9.30 -5.61
C SER A 86 0.39 8.99 -7.07
N LEU A 87 0.70 10.01 -7.86
CA LEU A 87 1.01 9.80 -9.27
C LEU A 87 2.33 9.03 -9.45
N VAL A 88 3.35 9.36 -8.67
CA VAL A 88 4.63 8.67 -8.72
C VAL A 88 4.45 7.19 -8.36
N MET A 89 3.69 6.91 -7.30
CA MET A 89 3.39 5.54 -6.89
C MET A 89 2.62 4.79 -7.98
N ALA A 90 1.61 5.42 -8.57
CA ALA A 90 0.79 4.82 -9.62
C ALA A 90 1.60 4.50 -10.88
N ALA A 91 2.66 5.26 -11.14
CA ALA A 91 3.52 5.05 -12.30
C ALA A 91 4.40 3.81 -12.18
N LEU A 92 4.55 3.25 -10.97
CA LEU A 92 5.34 2.03 -10.79
C LEU A 92 4.58 0.83 -11.36
N GLY A 93 5.27 0.04 -12.18
CA GLY A 93 4.66 -1.10 -12.86
C GLY A 93 4.15 -2.18 -11.92
N CYS A 94 4.76 -2.31 -10.73
CA CYS A 94 4.36 -3.32 -9.75
C CYS A 94 3.12 -2.92 -8.92
N VAL A 95 2.67 -1.67 -8.98
CA VAL A 95 1.50 -1.20 -8.24
C VAL A 95 0.27 -1.27 -9.14
N ASP A 96 -0.77 -1.96 -8.68
CA ASP A 96 -2.03 -2.11 -9.43
C ASP A 96 -3.05 -1.05 -9.06
N ALA A 97 -3.10 -0.63 -7.80
CA ALA A 97 -4.03 0.40 -7.34
C ALA A 97 -3.55 0.99 -6.02
N LEU A 98 -4.01 2.18 -5.72
CA LEU A 98 -3.73 2.84 -4.44
C LEU A 98 -4.89 3.74 -4.04
N CYS A 99 -4.97 4.02 -2.74
CA CYS A 99 -5.84 5.08 -2.24
C CYS A 99 -5.17 5.80 -1.07
N LEU A 100 -5.59 7.04 -0.86
CA LEU A 100 -5.14 7.84 0.28
C LEU A 100 -5.91 7.44 1.53
N PHE A 101 -5.25 7.51 2.68
CA PHE A 101 -5.94 7.36 3.98
C PHE A 101 -5.38 8.39 4.96
N ASP A 102 -6.26 8.92 5.83
CA ASP A 102 -5.92 9.97 6.78
C ASP A 102 -5.94 9.50 8.23
N GLU A 103 -6.50 8.34 8.49
CA GLU A 103 -6.57 7.79 9.85
C GLU A 103 -5.17 7.59 10.44
N VAL A 104 -5.08 7.56 11.77
CA VAL A 104 -3.81 7.41 12.49
C VAL A 104 -3.08 6.13 12.09
N THR A 105 -3.83 5.05 11.87
CA THR A 105 -3.28 3.76 11.41
C THR A 105 -4.05 3.29 10.19
N PRO A 106 -3.51 2.34 9.42
CA PRO A 106 -4.21 1.79 8.26
C PRO A 106 -5.29 0.75 8.62
N LEU A 107 -5.63 0.57 9.90
CA LEU A 107 -6.53 -0.50 10.32
C LEU A 107 -7.90 -0.43 9.64
N GLU A 108 -8.52 0.75 9.59
CA GLU A 108 -9.83 0.90 8.96
C GLU A 108 -9.76 0.56 7.47
N LEU A 109 -8.72 1.03 6.78
CA LEU A 109 -8.53 0.75 5.38
C LEU A 109 -8.34 -0.76 5.13
N ILE A 110 -7.50 -1.41 5.93
CA ILE A 110 -7.28 -2.86 5.83
C ILE A 110 -8.58 -3.61 6.08
N THR A 111 -9.36 -3.19 7.07
CA THR A 111 -10.65 -3.80 7.39
C THR A 111 -11.64 -3.65 6.24
N ASP A 112 -11.67 -2.48 5.62
CA ASP A 112 -12.57 -2.21 4.48
C ASP A 112 -12.16 -3.01 3.24
N LEU A 113 -10.87 -3.10 2.96
CA LEU A 113 -10.37 -3.77 1.75
C LEU A 113 -10.30 -5.29 1.89
N GLN A 114 -10.03 -5.79 3.07
CA GLN A 114 -9.89 -7.23 3.34
C GLN A 114 -8.88 -7.91 2.40
N PRO A 115 -7.62 -7.46 2.39
CA PRO A 115 -6.62 -8.09 1.53
C PRO A 115 -6.29 -9.51 1.97
N ASP A 116 -5.76 -10.30 1.04
CA ASP A 116 -5.35 -11.68 1.32
C ASP A 116 -3.96 -11.75 1.96
N VAL A 117 -3.09 -10.81 1.62
CA VAL A 117 -1.71 -10.74 2.13
C VAL A 117 -1.43 -9.32 2.62
N LEU A 118 -0.93 -9.20 3.83
CA LEU A 118 -0.50 -7.93 4.41
C LEU A 118 1.03 -7.94 4.50
N VAL A 119 1.68 -6.91 3.98
CA VAL A 119 3.14 -6.85 3.89
C VAL A 119 3.67 -5.64 4.65
N LYS A 120 4.74 -5.85 5.42
CA LYS A 120 5.49 -4.80 6.12
C LYS A 120 6.99 -5.08 6.07
N GLY A 121 7.78 -4.06 6.38
CA GLY A 121 9.23 -4.24 6.53
C GLY A 121 9.58 -5.16 7.70
N ALA A 122 10.71 -5.85 7.59
CA ALA A 122 11.12 -6.86 8.58
C ALA A 122 11.55 -6.27 9.94
N ASP A 123 11.62 -4.96 10.08
CA ASP A 123 11.85 -4.28 11.35
C ASP A 123 10.62 -4.34 12.28
N TYR A 124 9.50 -4.84 11.78
CA TYR A 124 8.30 -5.10 12.59
C TYR A 124 8.15 -6.59 12.86
N SER A 125 7.80 -6.96 14.09
CA SER A 125 7.32 -8.32 14.36
C SER A 125 5.85 -8.43 13.92
N VAL A 126 5.42 -9.64 13.55
CA VAL A 126 4.03 -9.86 13.08
C VAL A 126 3.01 -9.35 14.10
N ASP A 127 3.28 -9.55 15.39
CA ASP A 127 2.37 -9.14 16.47
C ASP A 127 2.17 -7.61 16.53
N GLN A 128 3.15 -6.84 16.06
CA GLN A 128 3.14 -5.38 16.11
C GLN A 128 2.58 -4.75 14.85
N ILE A 129 2.30 -5.55 13.82
CA ILE A 129 1.80 -5.02 12.55
C ILE A 129 0.30 -4.75 12.67
N VAL A 130 -0.09 -3.49 12.45
CA VAL A 130 -1.49 -3.10 12.45
C VAL A 130 -2.23 -3.86 11.34
N GLY A 131 -3.36 -4.48 11.70
CA GLY A 131 -4.17 -5.25 10.77
C GLY A 131 -3.79 -6.72 10.67
N ALA A 132 -2.68 -7.14 11.28
CA ALA A 132 -2.21 -8.53 11.17
C ALA A 132 -3.23 -9.52 11.71
N GLN A 133 -3.81 -9.26 12.88
CA GLN A 133 -4.78 -10.16 13.49
C GLN A 133 -6.02 -10.32 12.61
N GLU A 134 -6.50 -9.23 12.03
CA GLU A 134 -7.69 -9.21 11.17
C GLU A 134 -7.45 -10.02 9.89
N VAL A 135 -6.29 -9.87 9.27
CA VAL A 135 -5.94 -10.62 8.06
C VAL A 135 -5.78 -12.12 8.38
N LEU A 136 -5.06 -12.44 9.45
CA LEU A 136 -4.86 -13.84 9.86
C LEU A 136 -6.17 -14.51 10.26
N ALA A 137 -7.06 -13.80 10.94
CA ALA A 137 -8.36 -14.35 11.36
C ALA A 137 -9.24 -14.74 10.16
N ARG A 138 -9.02 -14.11 9.01
CA ARG A 138 -9.76 -14.40 7.77
C ARG A 138 -9.07 -15.46 6.91
N GLY A 139 -7.99 -16.06 7.40
CA GLY A 139 -7.23 -17.05 6.65
C GLY A 139 -6.18 -16.46 5.71
N GLY A 140 -5.93 -15.16 5.81
CA GLY A 140 -4.88 -14.49 5.02
C GLY A 140 -3.49 -14.69 5.59
N LYS A 141 -2.52 -14.03 4.99
CA LYS A 141 -1.12 -14.12 5.36
C LYS A 141 -0.56 -12.76 5.73
N VAL A 142 0.40 -12.75 6.65
CA VAL A 142 1.18 -11.56 7.00
C VAL A 142 2.65 -11.89 6.71
N VAL A 143 3.28 -11.08 5.86
CA VAL A 143 4.66 -11.32 5.40
C VAL A 143 5.50 -10.09 5.70
N THR A 144 6.70 -10.32 6.22
CA THR A 144 7.70 -9.26 6.39
C THR A 144 8.78 -9.40 5.32
N ILE A 145 9.23 -8.26 4.79
CA ILE A 145 10.26 -8.22 3.76
C ILE A 145 11.47 -7.49 4.31
N THR A 146 12.65 -8.11 4.18
CA THR A 146 13.91 -7.47 4.58
C THR A 146 14.20 -6.31 3.64
N LEU A 147 14.46 -5.13 4.23
CA LEU A 147 14.77 -3.93 3.47
C LEU A 147 16.18 -4.03 2.88
N SER A 148 16.35 -3.42 1.70
CA SER A 148 17.66 -3.39 1.03
C SER A 148 18.68 -2.64 1.89
N PRO A 149 19.90 -3.18 2.10
CA PRO A 149 20.93 -2.51 2.88
C PRO A 149 21.27 -1.13 2.30
N GLY A 150 21.40 -0.12 3.18
CA GLY A 150 21.79 1.23 2.78
C GLY A 150 20.64 2.11 2.26
N TYR A 151 19.41 1.62 2.28
CA TYR A 151 18.25 2.40 1.79
C TYR A 151 17.14 2.59 2.81
#